data_1c127a7a1bed0762c869430e4e01c92a
#
_entry.id   1c127a7a1bed0762c869430e4e01c92a
#
_cell.length_a   1.000
_cell.length_b   1.000
_cell.length_c   1.000
_cell.angle_alpha   90.00
_cell.angle_beta   90.00
_cell.angle_gamma   90.00
#
_symmetry.space_group_name_H-M   'P 1'
#
loop_
_entity.id
_entity.type
_entity.pdbx_description
1 polymer ?
#
loop_
_entity_poly.entity_id
_entity_poly.type
_entity_poly.pdbx_seq_one_letter_code
_entity_poly.pdbx_strand_id
1 'polypeptide(L)'
;MNRFEAVRKFARRIVDRFDLMPPIDVSNIFSEMDIQIVEEENQYGIEAYSQLNDNKVIINTEITYIPRRRFTLAHELGHICIPWHNGDVKCIAGEHYIQVSGKRLLDTQELEANIFASELLMPTSILDNK
;
A
#
# COMPACT_ATOMS: atom_id res chain seq x y z
N MET A 1 3.02 -13.75 -17.88
CA MET A 1 3.26 -12.76 -16.79
C MET A 1 2.63 -13.29 -15.51
N ASN A 2 3.39 -13.36 -14.42
CA ASN A 2 2.82 -13.79 -13.15
C ASN A 2 2.18 -12.61 -12.40
N ARG A 3 1.49 -12.93 -11.29
CA ARG A 3 0.78 -11.91 -10.51
C ARG A 3 1.71 -10.83 -9.98
N PHE A 4 2.91 -11.21 -9.53
CA PHE A 4 3.84 -10.25 -8.94
C PHE A 4 4.38 -9.28 -10.00
N GLU A 5 4.62 -9.77 -11.21
CA GLU A 5 5.02 -8.89 -12.31
C GLU A 5 3.89 -7.91 -12.68
N ALA A 6 2.65 -8.38 -12.68
CA ALA A 6 1.50 -7.50 -12.91
C ALA A 6 1.41 -6.42 -11.84
N VAL A 7 1.61 -6.78 -10.58
CA VAL A 7 1.59 -5.84 -9.46
C VAL A 7 2.67 -4.77 -9.62
N ARG A 8 3.89 -5.17 -9.99
CA ARG A 8 4.97 -4.21 -10.24
C ARG A 8 4.62 -3.26 -11.38
N LYS A 9 3.95 -3.76 -12.41
CA LYS A 9 3.51 -2.91 -13.53
C LYS A 9 2.50 -1.86 -13.11
N PHE A 10 1.56 -2.19 -12.23
CA PHE A 10 0.63 -1.20 -11.72
C PHE A 10 1.36 -0.09 -10.97
N ALA A 11 2.34 -0.43 -10.14
CA ALA A 11 3.14 0.57 -9.43
C ALA A 11 3.93 1.44 -10.41
N ARG A 12 4.56 0.85 -11.42
CA ARG A 12 5.32 1.59 -12.44
C ARG A 12 4.44 2.55 -13.22
N ARG A 13 3.20 2.16 -13.51
CA ARG A 13 2.25 3.03 -14.21
C ARG A 13 1.96 4.30 -13.41
N ILE A 14 1.90 4.20 -12.10
CA ILE A 14 1.71 5.38 -11.24
C ILE A 14 2.95 6.26 -11.29
N VAL A 15 4.13 5.67 -11.18
CA VAL A 15 5.40 6.42 -11.30
C VAL A 15 5.45 7.18 -12.62
N ASP A 16 5.10 6.53 -13.71
CA ASP A 16 5.14 7.14 -15.04
C ASP A 16 4.05 8.20 -15.21
N ARG A 17 2.83 7.92 -14.73
CA ARG A 17 1.69 8.82 -14.88
C ARG A 17 1.93 10.16 -14.21
N PHE A 18 2.57 10.16 -13.04
CA PHE A 18 2.82 11.37 -12.26
C PHE A 18 4.26 11.85 -12.35
N ASP A 19 5.06 11.21 -13.20
CA ASP A 19 6.48 11.57 -13.42
C ASP A 19 7.25 11.65 -12.11
N LEU A 20 7.14 10.60 -11.30
CA LEU A 20 7.67 10.58 -9.95
C LEU A 20 9.16 10.25 -9.91
N MET A 21 9.87 10.93 -9.01
CA MET A 21 11.28 10.67 -8.73
C MET A 21 11.47 10.45 -7.23
N PRO A 22 12.32 9.49 -6.81
CA PRO A 22 12.61 9.34 -5.39
C PRO A 22 13.29 10.57 -4.79
N PRO A 23 13.03 10.89 -3.52
CA PRO A 23 12.08 10.20 -2.63
C PRO A 23 10.63 10.49 -3.02
N ILE A 24 9.84 9.43 -3.13
CA ILE A 24 8.46 9.53 -3.61
C ILE A 24 7.56 10.12 -2.50
N ASP A 25 6.80 11.14 -2.85
CA ASP A 25 5.82 11.73 -1.95
C ASP A 25 4.48 10.99 -2.11
N VAL A 26 4.27 10.00 -1.25
CA VAL A 26 3.07 9.15 -1.33
C VAL A 26 1.81 9.95 -1.03
N SER A 27 1.87 10.89 -0.07
CA SER A 27 0.71 11.72 0.27
C SER A 27 0.23 12.53 -0.94
N ASN A 28 1.16 13.02 -1.75
CA ASN A 28 0.81 13.75 -2.97
C ASN A 28 0.10 12.84 -3.98
N ILE A 29 0.52 11.57 -4.09
CA ILE A 29 -0.15 10.60 -4.97
C ILE A 29 -1.59 10.41 -4.52
N PHE A 30 -1.83 10.26 -3.21
CA PHE A 30 -3.18 10.13 -2.67
C PHE A 30 -4.04 11.32 -3.04
N SER A 31 -3.49 12.52 -2.90
CA SER A 31 -4.19 13.76 -3.25
C SER A 31 -4.55 13.80 -4.75
N GLU A 32 -3.59 13.46 -5.62
CA GLU A 32 -3.80 13.44 -7.07
C GLU A 32 -4.82 12.41 -7.51
N MET A 33 -4.98 11.32 -6.76
CA MET A 33 -5.91 10.24 -7.06
C MET A 33 -7.24 10.36 -6.33
N ASP A 34 -7.46 11.46 -5.61
CA ASP A 34 -8.67 11.68 -4.81
C ASP A 34 -8.90 10.58 -3.77
N ILE A 35 -7.83 10.12 -3.14
CA ILE A 35 -7.92 9.16 -2.05
C ILE A 35 -7.69 9.89 -0.74
N GLN A 36 -8.63 9.76 0.18
CA GLN A 36 -8.57 10.43 1.46
C GLN A 36 -7.70 9.64 2.45
N ILE A 37 -6.82 10.34 3.16
CA ILE A 37 -6.06 9.78 4.27
C ILE A 37 -6.69 10.28 5.57
N VAL A 38 -7.11 9.34 6.43
CA VAL A 38 -7.69 9.66 7.72
C VAL A 38 -6.79 9.11 8.81
N GLU A 39 -6.44 9.93 9.78
CA GLU A 39 -5.65 9.50 10.92
C GLU A 39 -6.55 9.11 12.07
N GLU A 40 -6.29 7.95 12.65
CA GLU A 40 -7.13 7.39 13.70
C GLU A 40 -6.25 6.68 14.72
N GLU A 41 -6.50 6.93 15.99
CA GLU A 41 -5.83 6.21 17.06
C GLU A 41 -6.52 4.88 17.29
N ASN A 42 -5.74 3.79 17.43
CA ASN A 42 -6.31 2.51 17.85
C ASN A 42 -5.34 1.77 18.76
N GLN A 43 -5.90 0.92 19.61
CA GLN A 43 -5.16 0.17 20.62
C GLN A 43 -4.96 -1.30 20.24
N TYR A 44 -5.32 -1.69 19.01
CA TYR A 44 -5.39 -3.08 18.61
C TYR A 44 -4.21 -3.51 17.73
N GLY A 45 -3.20 -2.66 17.60
CA GLY A 45 -2.04 -2.96 16.76
C GLY A 45 -2.29 -2.87 15.27
N ILE A 46 -3.43 -2.36 14.86
CA ILE A 46 -3.73 -2.16 13.44
C ILE A 46 -2.98 -0.92 12.97
N GLU A 47 -2.09 -1.08 11.98
CA GLU A 47 -1.33 0.05 11.43
C GLU A 47 -2.17 0.90 10.50
N ALA A 48 -2.93 0.24 9.64
CA ALA A 48 -3.76 0.93 8.66
C ALA A 48 -4.78 -0.03 8.08
N TYR A 49 -5.79 0.52 7.44
CA TYR A 49 -6.71 -0.25 6.62
C TYR A 49 -7.28 0.63 5.51
N SER A 50 -7.61 -0.01 4.40
CA SER A 50 -8.20 0.67 3.26
C SER A 50 -9.69 0.37 3.19
N GLN A 51 -10.47 1.39 2.85
CA GLN A 51 -11.90 1.25 2.54
C GLN A 51 -12.04 1.46 1.04
N LEU A 52 -11.98 0.36 0.28
CA LEU A 52 -11.85 0.42 -1.17
C LEU A 52 -13.03 1.10 -1.84
N ASN A 53 -14.24 0.87 -1.31
CA ASN A 53 -15.46 1.46 -1.88
C ASN A 53 -15.57 2.97 -1.63
N ASP A 54 -14.85 3.49 -0.64
CA ASP A 54 -14.91 4.90 -0.24
C ASP A 54 -13.68 5.69 -0.65
N ASN A 55 -12.73 5.05 -1.35
CA ASN A 55 -11.44 5.66 -1.69
C ASN A 55 -10.79 6.33 -0.48
N LYS A 56 -10.68 5.57 0.61
CA LYS A 56 -10.20 6.09 1.87
C LYS A 56 -9.21 5.13 2.49
N VAL A 57 -8.15 5.66 3.08
CA VAL A 57 -7.18 4.92 3.87
C VAL A 57 -7.15 5.51 5.27
N ILE A 58 -7.27 4.65 6.27
CA ILE A 58 -7.18 5.03 7.67
C ILE A 58 -5.83 4.56 8.18
N ILE A 59 -5.04 5.47 8.74
CA ILE A 59 -3.71 5.16 9.27
C ILE A 59 -3.64 5.48 10.76
N ASN A 60 -2.96 4.62 11.51
CA ASN A 60 -2.81 4.79 12.94
C ASN A 60 -1.89 5.98 13.25
N THR A 61 -2.38 6.89 14.09
CA THR A 61 -1.61 8.09 14.49
C THR A 61 -0.32 7.76 15.22
N GLU A 62 -0.18 6.56 15.78
CA GLU A 62 1.03 6.14 16.47
C GLU A 62 2.19 5.83 15.53
N ILE A 63 1.95 5.73 14.24
CA ILE A 63 3.01 5.55 13.26
C ILE A 63 3.63 6.91 12.98
N THR A 64 4.68 7.24 13.72
CA THR A 64 5.36 8.55 13.61
C THR A 64 6.69 8.46 12.86
N TYR A 65 7.28 7.26 12.73
CA TYR A 65 8.51 7.08 11.97
C TYR A 65 8.20 7.24 10.48
N ILE A 66 8.77 8.26 9.87
CA ILE A 66 8.40 8.68 8.49
C ILE A 66 8.56 7.58 7.45
N PRO A 67 9.69 6.83 7.38
CA PRO A 67 9.80 5.77 6.38
C PRO A 67 8.75 4.68 6.55
N ARG A 68 8.39 4.33 7.79
CA ARG A 68 7.35 3.34 8.04
C ARG A 68 5.98 3.85 7.61
N ARG A 69 5.67 5.11 7.93
CA ARG A 69 4.43 5.74 7.52
C ARG A 69 4.32 5.76 5.99
N ARG A 70 5.41 6.11 5.32
CA ARG A 70 5.46 6.13 3.85
C ARG A 70 5.19 4.75 3.26
N PHE A 71 5.84 3.72 3.80
CA PHE A 71 5.64 2.36 3.33
C PHE A 71 4.21 1.88 3.60
N THR A 72 3.67 2.17 4.77
CA THR A 72 2.30 1.79 5.13
C THR A 72 1.29 2.43 4.17
N LEU A 73 1.43 3.70 3.86
CA LEU A 73 0.56 4.38 2.91
C LEU A 73 0.70 3.79 1.51
N ALA A 74 1.92 3.50 1.06
CA ALA A 74 2.15 2.89 -0.25
C ALA A 74 1.53 1.49 -0.33
N HIS A 75 1.62 0.72 0.76
CA HIS A 75 1.00 -0.60 0.87
C HIS A 75 -0.53 -0.50 0.72
N GLU A 76 -1.16 0.45 1.43
CA GLU A 76 -2.60 0.65 1.33
C GLU A 76 -3.02 1.13 -0.06
N LEU A 77 -2.20 1.96 -0.69
CA LEU A 77 -2.44 2.36 -2.08
C LEU A 77 -2.44 1.14 -3.00
N GLY A 78 -1.58 0.17 -2.72
CA GLY A 78 -1.56 -1.09 -3.45
C GLY A 78 -2.89 -1.81 -3.42
N HIS A 79 -3.52 -1.90 -2.25
CA HIS A 79 -4.84 -2.51 -2.13
C HIS A 79 -5.89 -1.80 -2.98
N ILE A 80 -5.79 -0.49 -3.11
CA ILE A 80 -6.73 0.30 -3.90
C ILE A 80 -6.46 0.12 -5.40
N CYS A 81 -5.20 0.09 -5.81
CA CYS A 81 -4.82 0.11 -7.22
C CYS A 81 -4.79 -1.27 -7.88
N ILE A 82 -4.62 -2.34 -7.11
CA ILE A 82 -4.58 -3.69 -7.66
C ILE A 82 -6.02 -4.16 -7.91
N PRO A 83 -6.40 -4.41 -9.18
CA PRO A 83 -7.83 -4.59 -9.51
C PRO A 83 -8.48 -5.82 -8.87
N TRP A 84 -7.71 -6.86 -8.55
CA TRP A 84 -8.29 -8.08 -7.95
C TRP A 84 -8.32 -8.05 -6.43
N HIS A 85 -7.81 -6.99 -5.80
CA HIS A 85 -7.98 -6.80 -4.36
C HIS A 85 -9.39 -6.29 -4.10
N ASN A 86 -10.02 -6.81 -3.05
CA ASN A 86 -11.38 -6.41 -2.71
C ASN A 86 -11.61 -6.50 -1.21
N GLY A 87 -12.68 -5.82 -0.76
CA GLY A 87 -13.05 -5.76 0.64
C GLY A 87 -12.15 -4.83 1.44
N ASP A 88 -12.50 -4.68 2.71
CA ASP A 88 -11.70 -3.89 3.63
C ASP A 88 -10.64 -4.79 4.25
N VAL A 89 -9.38 -4.45 4.04
CA VAL A 89 -8.25 -5.23 4.53
C VAL A 89 -7.57 -4.48 5.64
N LYS A 90 -7.43 -5.11 6.79
CA LYS A 90 -6.74 -4.54 7.95
C LYS A 90 -5.32 -5.05 8.02
N CYS A 91 -4.37 -4.12 8.05
CA CYS A 91 -2.96 -4.43 8.08
C CYS A 91 -2.43 -4.33 9.50
N ILE A 92 -1.93 -5.45 10.01
CA ILE A 92 -1.33 -5.54 11.33
C ILE A 92 0.19 -5.58 11.16
N ALA A 93 0.91 -4.89 12.03
CA ALA A 93 2.35 -4.71 11.96
C ALA A 93 3.09 -6.01 11.66
N GLY A 94 3.87 -6.02 10.57
CA GLY A 94 4.73 -7.15 10.20
C GLY A 94 4.01 -8.41 9.77
N GLU A 95 2.70 -8.38 9.61
CA GLU A 95 1.94 -9.59 9.33
C GLU A 95 1.49 -9.67 7.88
N HIS A 96 1.60 -10.88 7.31
CA HIS A 96 1.11 -11.20 5.98
C HIS A 96 0.00 -12.25 6.06
N TYR A 97 -0.78 -12.21 7.14
CA TYR A 97 -1.81 -13.19 7.42
C TYR A 97 -3.13 -12.50 7.74
N ILE A 98 -4.21 -13.16 7.37
CA ILE A 98 -5.55 -12.78 7.80
C ILE A 98 -6.10 -13.84 8.72
N GLN A 99 -7.07 -13.46 9.54
CA GLN A 99 -7.78 -14.42 10.37
C GLN A 99 -9.12 -14.77 9.74
N VAL A 100 -9.30 -16.04 9.46
CA VAL A 100 -10.56 -16.56 8.92
C VAL A 100 -11.01 -17.70 9.83
N SER A 101 -12.17 -17.55 10.44
CA SER A 101 -12.72 -18.55 11.38
C SER A 101 -11.74 -18.96 12.46
N GLY A 102 -11.01 -18.00 13.01
CA GLY A 102 -10.03 -18.23 14.07
C GLY A 102 -8.68 -18.77 13.62
N LYS A 103 -8.47 -18.96 12.32
CA LYS A 103 -7.19 -19.44 11.78
C LYS A 103 -6.45 -18.30 11.08
N ARG A 104 -5.13 -18.30 11.22
CA ARG A 104 -4.27 -17.37 10.48
C ARG A 104 -3.92 -18.01 9.14
N LEU A 105 -4.26 -17.34 8.05
CA LEU A 105 -3.95 -17.78 6.69
C LEU A 105 -3.03 -16.78 6.02
N LEU A 106 -2.08 -17.30 5.22
CA LEU A 106 -1.21 -16.44 4.42
C LEU A 106 -2.06 -15.62 3.46
N ASP A 107 -1.92 -14.31 3.52
CA ASP A 107 -2.67 -13.42 2.66
C ASP A 107 -1.83 -12.97 1.48
N THR A 108 -2.11 -13.55 0.32
CA THR A 108 -1.43 -13.21 -0.92
C THR A 108 -1.63 -11.75 -1.28
N GLN A 109 -2.80 -11.17 -0.97
CA GLN A 109 -3.06 -9.76 -1.24
C GLN A 109 -2.15 -8.86 -0.41
N GLU A 110 -1.86 -9.25 0.84
CA GLU A 110 -0.91 -8.50 1.67
C GLU A 110 0.50 -8.52 1.08
N LEU A 111 0.94 -9.69 0.60
CA LEU A 111 2.24 -9.80 -0.07
C LEU A 111 2.28 -8.96 -1.35
N GLU A 112 1.23 -8.98 -2.13
CA GLU A 112 1.13 -8.17 -3.34
C GLU A 112 1.17 -6.68 -3.04
N ALA A 113 0.48 -6.24 -1.98
CA ALA A 113 0.52 -4.85 -1.56
C ALA A 113 1.93 -4.43 -1.14
N ASN A 114 2.68 -5.32 -0.48
CA ASN A 114 4.07 -5.06 -0.13
C ASN A 114 4.96 -4.93 -1.37
N ILE A 115 4.76 -5.77 -2.38
CA ILE A 115 5.51 -5.71 -3.63
C ILE A 115 5.20 -4.40 -4.36
N PHE A 116 3.93 -4.02 -4.39
CA PHE A 116 3.51 -2.75 -4.97
C PHE A 116 4.20 -1.58 -4.27
N ALA A 117 4.18 -1.56 -2.93
CA ALA A 117 4.80 -0.49 -2.16
C ALA A 117 6.30 -0.40 -2.42
N SER A 118 6.99 -1.53 -2.45
CA SER A 118 8.43 -1.55 -2.71
C SER A 118 8.76 -1.00 -4.10
N GLU A 119 8.00 -1.40 -5.12
CA GLU A 119 8.22 -0.93 -6.49
C GLU A 119 7.89 0.56 -6.62
N LEU A 120 6.82 1.01 -5.95
CA LEU A 120 6.42 2.42 -6.00
C LEU A 120 7.48 3.32 -5.37
N LEU A 121 8.00 2.93 -4.20
CA LEU A 121 8.93 3.77 -3.45
C LEU A 121 10.35 3.75 -4.03
N MET A 122 10.74 2.65 -4.68
CA MET A 122 12.05 2.53 -5.34
C MET A 122 11.88 1.80 -6.66
N PRO A 123 11.39 2.50 -7.70
CA PRO A 123 11.12 1.87 -8.98
C PRO A 123 12.36 1.24 -9.61
N THR A 124 12.23 -0.01 -10.06
CA THR A 124 13.34 -0.73 -10.68
C THR A 124 13.81 -0.05 -11.97
N SER A 125 12.90 0.60 -12.68
CA SER A 125 13.26 1.35 -13.89
C SER A 125 14.26 2.47 -13.62
N ILE A 126 14.21 3.08 -12.43
CA ILE A 126 15.17 4.10 -12.02
C ILE A 126 16.50 3.48 -11.63
N LEU A 127 16.46 2.33 -10.93
CA LEU A 127 17.66 1.61 -10.53
C LEU A 127 18.42 1.06 -11.73
N ASP A 128 17.70 0.61 -12.76
CA ASP A 128 18.27 0.00 -13.95
C ASP A 128 18.92 1.02 -14.89
N ASN A 129 18.66 2.29 -14.69
CA ASN A 129 19.18 3.38 -15.55
C ASN A 129 20.50 3.98 -15.02
N LYS A 130 21.20 3.24 -14.21
CA LYS A 130 22.49 3.70 -13.70
C LYS A 130 23.62 3.45 -14.68
#